data_bc2967ecbaf67fa70cb3b0f39718b51e
#
_entry.id   bc2967ecbaf67fa70cb3b0f39718b51e
#
_cell.length_a   1.000
_cell.length_b   1.000
_cell.length_c   1.000
_cell.angle_alpha   90.00
_cell.angle_beta   90.00
_cell.angle_gamma   90.00
#
_symmetry.space_group_name_H-M   'P 1'
#
loop_
_entity.id
_entity.type
_entity.pdbx_description
1 polymer ?
#
loop_
_entity_poly.entity_id
_entity_poly.type
_entity_poly.pdbx_seq_one_letter_code
_entity_poly.pdbx_strand_id
1 'polypeptide(L)'
;MIQFDKKILIILILIISSCTSLDSFKQSYKNFLTLTSNDYYIVQQGDSIWSIALNLNLDTELLIKNNNLKMPYVIHPNQKLLLSGELVKNNFNNKSEVIKWHHPLGKKSKMAVKEGAWLVFKESKGVPIHSINAGRVVVSGPDIPGYGNLVMISHPNGYLSLYAHCDQILVEIGEDVVKGAKIARLGNSEAAYPMLKFQLRRNGIPLSSKSLELFF
;
A
#
# COMPACT_ATOMS: atom_id res chain seq x y z
N MET A 1 -43.10 37.94 5.12
CA MET A 1 -42.93 36.95 6.24
C MET A 1 -42.99 35.57 5.59
N ILE A 2 -41.83 35.00 5.28
CA ILE A 2 -41.73 33.74 4.51
C ILE A 2 -41.79 32.59 5.54
N GLN A 3 -42.86 31.83 5.51
CA GLN A 3 -43.04 30.64 6.34
C GLN A 3 -42.26 29.49 5.73
N PHE A 4 -41.13 29.17 6.31
CA PHE A 4 -40.33 27.99 5.94
C PHE A 4 -41.05 26.72 6.45
N ASP A 5 -41.34 25.82 5.51
CA ASP A 5 -42.02 24.56 5.79
C ASP A 5 -41.11 23.64 6.65
N LYS A 6 -41.63 23.24 7.84
CA LYS A 6 -40.94 22.39 8.80
C LYS A 6 -40.44 21.05 8.20
N LYS A 7 -41.02 20.59 7.11
CA LYS A 7 -40.61 19.38 6.39
C LYS A 7 -39.29 19.55 5.66
N ILE A 8 -38.99 20.76 5.16
CA ILE A 8 -37.70 21.07 4.49
C ILE A 8 -36.56 21.10 5.53
N LEU A 9 -36.82 21.58 6.73
CA LEU A 9 -35.86 21.62 7.82
C LEU A 9 -35.48 20.20 8.32
N ILE A 10 -36.42 19.26 8.35
CA ILE A 10 -36.20 17.88 8.75
C ILE A 10 -35.38 17.12 7.70
N ILE A 11 -35.61 17.39 6.41
CA ILE A 11 -34.81 16.78 5.31
C ILE A 11 -33.38 17.34 5.32
N LEU A 12 -33.18 18.60 5.66
CA LEU A 12 -31.84 19.20 5.76
C LEU A 12 -31.04 18.63 6.96
N ILE A 13 -31.71 18.27 8.06
CA ILE A 13 -31.07 17.65 9.26
C ILE A 13 -30.67 16.20 8.98
N LEU A 14 -31.41 15.45 8.14
CA LEU A 14 -31.08 14.07 7.77
C LEU A 14 -29.89 13.94 6.82
N ILE A 15 -29.56 15.00 6.08
CA ILE A 15 -28.38 15.02 5.19
C ILE A 15 -27.08 15.28 5.96
N ILE A 16 -27.16 15.85 7.17
CA ILE A 16 -25.97 16.17 7.99
C ILE A 16 -25.46 14.94 8.78
N SER A 17 -26.27 13.88 8.95
CA SER A 17 -25.87 12.70 9.72
C SER A 17 -25.05 11.65 8.95
N SER A 18 -24.76 11.85 7.65
CA SER A 18 -23.89 10.96 6.86
C SER A 18 -22.44 11.45 6.72
N CYS A 19 -22.05 12.52 7.45
CA CYS A 19 -20.73 13.15 7.33
C CYS A 19 -19.65 12.61 8.29
N THR A 20 -19.90 11.53 9.05
CA THR A 20 -18.91 11.03 10.01
C THR A 20 -17.69 10.35 9.36
N SER A 21 -17.78 9.94 8.11
CA SER A 21 -16.65 9.34 7.39
C SER A 21 -15.67 10.38 6.80
N LEU A 22 -16.15 11.59 6.48
CA LEU A 22 -15.31 12.65 5.93
C LEU A 22 -14.45 13.35 6.99
N ASP A 23 -14.94 13.44 8.20
CA ASP A 23 -14.22 14.09 9.29
C ASP A 23 -13.12 13.18 9.86
N SER A 24 -13.33 11.88 9.90
CA SER A 24 -12.27 10.93 10.26
C SER A 24 -11.14 10.93 9.20
N PHE A 25 -11.49 11.06 7.92
CA PHE A 25 -10.52 11.17 6.85
C PHE A 25 -9.75 12.51 6.89
N LYS A 26 -10.44 13.63 7.16
CA LYS A 26 -9.81 14.94 7.35
C LYS A 26 -8.93 15.00 8.59
N GLN A 27 -9.33 14.33 9.67
CA GLN A 27 -8.52 14.26 10.89
C GLN A 27 -7.25 13.45 10.67
N SER A 28 -7.35 12.32 9.97
CA SER A 28 -6.20 11.50 9.58
C SER A 28 -5.24 12.28 8.66
N TYR A 29 -5.78 13.05 7.70
CA TYR A 29 -4.99 13.89 6.80
C TYR A 29 -4.36 15.09 7.51
N LYS A 30 -5.04 15.68 8.48
CA LYS A 30 -4.53 16.79 9.28
C LYS A 30 -3.40 16.36 10.21
N ASN A 31 -3.50 15.16 10.78
CA ASN A 31 -2.43 14.56 11.59
C ASN A 31 -1.18 14.26 10.74
N PHE A 32 -1.36 13.92 9.46
CA PHE A 32 -0.26 13.71 8.50
C PHE A 32 0.54 14.99 8.22
N LEU A 33 -0.10 16.15 8.17
CA LEU A 33 0.57 17.45 7.87
C LEU A 33 1.34 18.05 9.03
N THR A 34 1.19 17.53 10.26
CA THR A 34 1.83 18.05 11.47
C THR A 34 2.97 17.18 12.00
N LEU A 35 3.51 16.27 11.16
CA LEU A 35 4.65 15.42 11.55
C LEU A 35 5.88 16.29 11.81
N THR A 36 6.14 16.57 13.08
CA THR A 36 7.39 17.18 13.56
C THR A 36 8.44 16.09 13.78
N SER A 37 9.69 16.47 13.96
CA SER A 37 10.83 15.56 14.05
C SER A 37 10.78 14.49 15.17
N ASN A 38 9.73 14.49 15.99
CA ASN A 38 9.57 13.58 17.15
C ASN A 38 8.17 12.95 17.23
N ASP A 39 7.47 12.77 16.08
CA ASP A 39 6.14 12.20 16.10
C ASP A 39 6.18 10.69 16.33
N TYR A 40 5.25 10.23 17.16
CA TYR A 40 5.06 8.82 17.50
C TYR A 40 3.70 8.33 17.02
N TYR A 41 3.65 7.09 16.59
CA TYR A 41 2.42 6.34 16.39
C TYR A 41 2.20 5.41 17.58
N ILE A 42 0.96 5.34 18.07
CA ILE A 42 0.57 4.37 19.09
C ILE A 42 -0.08 3.18 18.35
N VAL A 43 0.58 2.03 18.40
CA VAL A 43 0.13 0.80 17.76
C VAL A 43 -1.27 0.42 18.25
N GLN A 44 -2.19 0.20 17.31
CA GLN A 44 -3.55 -0.25 17.59
C GLN A 44 -3.66 -1.76 17.47
N GLN A 45 -4.74 -2.33 17.98
CA GLN A 45 -5.01 -3.76 17.80
C GLN A 45 -5.21 -4.06 16.30
N GLY A 46 -4.54 -5.09 15.79
CA GLY A 46 -4.59 -5.48 14.38
C GLY A 46 -3.58 -4.76 13.49
N ASP A 47 -2.78 -3.83 14.03
CA ASP A 47 -1.72 -3.20 13.27
C ASP A 47 -0.55 -4.16 13.01
N SER A 48 0.06 -3.99 11.85
CA SER A 48 1.38 -4.50 11.51
C SER A 48 2.29 -3.33 11.12
N ILE A 49 3.60 -3.52 11.20
CA ILE A 49 4.55 -2.49 10.75
C ILE A 49 4.29 -2.07 9.30
N TRP A 50 3.86 -3.02 8.48
CA TRP A 50 3.55 -2.83 7.06
C TRP A 50 2.26 -2.04 6.85
N SER A 51 1.19 -2.33 7.62
CA SER A 51 -0.08 -1.58 7.54
C SER A 51 0.12 -0.13 7.97
N ILE A 52 0.88 0.11 9.04
CA ILE A 52 1.21 1.46 9.53
C ILE A 52 2.00 2.22 8.46
N ALA A 53 3.09 1.65 7.95
CA ALA A 53 3.91 2.29 6.92
C ALA A 53 3.12 2.58 5.65
N LEU A 54 2.25 1.67 5.23
CA LEU A 54 1.40 1.82 4.05
C LEU A 54 0.40 2.96 4.21
N ASN A 55 -0.32 2.99 5.34
CA ASN A 55 -1.36 3.97 5.64
C ASN A 55 -0.79 5.38 5.82
N LEU A 56 0.41 5.49 6.40
CA LEU A 56 1.07 6.76 6.66
C LEU A 56 2.05 7.19 5.55
N ASN A 57 2.19 6.40 4.48
CA ASN A 57 3.15 6.62 3.40
C ASN A 57 4.60 6.76 3.90
N LEU A 58 4.99 5.94 4.88
CA LEU A 58 6.33 5.91 5.44
C LEU A 58 7.20 4.86 4.75
N ASP A 59 8.50 5.10 4.76
CA ASP A 59 9.49 4.08 4.42
C ASP A 59 9.53 3.03 5.53
N THR A 60 9.15 1.79 5.19
CA THR A 60 9.06 0.72 6.18
C THR A 60 10.42 0.32 6.72
N GLU A 61 11.47 0.35 5.91
CA GLU A 61 12.84 0.02 6.35
C GLU A 61 13.35 1.04 7.36
N LEU A 62 13.08 2.34 7.10
CA LEU A 62 13.40 3.39 8.06
C LEU A 62 12.57 3.27 9.34
N LEU A 63 11.29 2.96 9.24
CA LEU A 63 10.42 2.75 10.39
C LEU A 63 10.92 1.59 11.26
N ILE A 64 11.32 0.47 10.66
CA ILE A 64 11.92 -0.68 11.32
C ILE A 64 13.22 -0.28 12.02
N LYS A 65 14.11 0.40 11.30
CA LYS A 65 15.42 0.83 11.80
C LYS A 65 15.33 1.80 12.96
N ASN A 66 14.47 2.83 12.84
CA ASN A 66 14.31 3.86 13.86
C ASN A 66 13.75 3.32 15.18
N ASN A 67 13.03 2.20 15.10
CA ASN A 67 12.43 1.53 16.26
C ASN A 67 13.21 0.29 16.71
N ASN A 68 14.39 0.02 16.12
CA ASN A 68 15.24 -1.16 16.43
C ASN A 68 14.47 -2.48 16.33
N LEU A 69 13.50 -2.59 15.44
CA LEU A 69 12.70 -3.80 15.28
C LEU A 69 13.54 -4.89 14.59
N LYS A 70 13.42 -6.12 15.12
CA LYS A 70 14.08 -7.31 14.57
C LYS A 70 13.04 -8.23 13.93
N MET A 71 13.45 -8.96 12.88
CA MET A 71 12.60 -9.97 12.29
C MET A 71 12.11 -10.97 13.34
N PRO A 72 10.83 -11.30 13.37
CA PRO A 72 9.76 -11.03 12.39
C PRO A 72 9.02 -9.69 12.54
N TYR A 73 9.61 -8.64 13.11
CA TYR A 73 9.08 -7.27 13.24
C TYR A 73 7.76 -7.20 14.03
N VAL A 74 7.67 -7.99 15.09
CA VAL A 74 6.49 -8.02 15.97
C VAL A 74 6.35 -6.68 16.69
N ILE A 75 5.16 -6.12 16.64
CA ILE A 75 4.75 -4.94 17.40
C ILE A 75 3.53 -5.28 18.27
N HIS A 76 3.31 -4.54 19.33
CA HIS A 76 2.26 -4.82 20.30
C HIS A 76 1.32 -3.61 20.45
N PRO A 77 0.02 -3.82 20.70
CA PRO A 77 -0.90 -2.74 21.03
C PRO A 77 -0.34 -1.84 22.16
N ASN A 78 -0.54 -0.53 22.01
CA ASN A 78 -0.02 0.54 22.89
C ASN A 78 1.51 0.76 22.79
N GLN A 79 2.25 0.02 21.97
CA GLN A 79 3.65 0.33 21.68
C GLN A 79 3.76 1.68 20.97
N LYS A 80 4.73 2.50 21.39
CA LYS A 80 5.08 3.74 20.69
C LYS A 80 6.09 3.44 19.58
N LEU A 81 5.78 3.83 18.35
CA LEU A 81 6.69 3.78 17.22
C LEU A 81 7.09 5.20 16.82
N LEU A 82 8.38 5.45 16.78
CA LEU A 82 8.95 6.69 16.26
C LEU A 82 8.75 6.72 14.74
N LEU A 83 7.98 7.68 14.24
CA LEU A 83 7.67 7.83 12.82
C LEU A 83 8.76 8.56 12.04
N SER A 84 9.46 9.49 12.71
CA SER A 84 10.56 10.25 12.15
C SER A 84 11.86 9.87 12.83
N GLY A 85 12.88 9.68 12.05
CA GLY A 85 14.27 9.63 12.45
C GLY A 85 15.04 10.50 11.47
N GLU A 86 16.33 10.73 11.70
CA GLU A 86 17.17 11.38 10.70
C GLU A 86 16.92 10.68 9.35
N LEU A 87 16.27 11.42 8.43
CA LEU A 87 16.29 11.02 7.03
C LEU A 87 17.78 10.85 6.72
N VAL A 88 18.24 9.60 6.68
CA VAL A 88 19.54 9.33 6.10
C VAL A 88 19.42 9.96 4.73
N LYS A 89 20.04 11.13 4.55
CA LYS A 89 20.32 11.68 3.23
C LYS A 89 21.23 10.64 2.59
N ASN A 90 20.62 9.55 2.16
CA ASN A 90 21.28 8.63 1.27
C ASN A 90 21.63 9.51 0.08
N ASN A 91 22.88 9.91 -0.02
CA ASN A 91 23.48 10.34 -1.24
C ASN A 91 23.30 9.18 -2.20
N PHE A 92 22.09 9.12 -2.78
CA PHE A 92 21.87 8.32 -3.96
C PHE A 92 22.79 8.95 -5.02
N ASN A 93 24.00 8.40 -5.13
CA ASN A 93 24.75 8.52 -6.36
C ASN A 93 23.82 8.01 -7.44
N ASN A 94 23.09 8.96 -8.02
CA ASN A 94 22.20 8.79 -9.16
C ASN A 94 22.99 8.40 -10.41
N LYS A 95 23.69 7.29 -10.38
CA LYS A 95 23.82 6.48 -11.57
C LYS A 95 22.44 5.85 -11.73
N SER A 96 21.60 6.46 -12.52
CA SER A 96 20.30 5.92 -12.92
C SER A 96 20.58 4.65 -13.74
N GLU A 97 20.81 3.55 -13.03
CA GLU A 97 20.70 2.25 -13.67
C GLU A 97 19.25 2.14 -14.13
N VAL A 98 19.07 2.00 -15.43
CA VAL A 98 17.76 1.72 -16.01
C VAL A 98 17.35 0.35 -15.50
N ILE A 99 16.56 0.32 -14.42
CA ILE A 99 16.04 -0.93 -13.85
C ILE A 99 15.01 -1.45 -14.84
N LYS A 100 15.34 -2.54 -15.51
CA LYS A 100 14.37 -3.22 -16.38
C LYS A 100 13.48 -4.11 -15.53
N TRP A 101 12.27 -3.69 -15.27
CA TRP A 101 11.26 -4.43 -14.53
C TRP A 101 10.62 -5.53 -15.37
N HIS A 102 10.15 -6.59 -14.72
CA HIS A 102 9.31 -7.61 -15.33
C HIS A 102 7.85 -7.20 -15.21
N HIS A 103 7.03 -7.43 -16.25
CA HIS A 103 5.60 -7.11 -16.16
C HIS A 103 4.91 -8.04 -15.15
N PRO A 104 4.04 -7.53 -14.24
CA PRO A 104 3.44 -8.35 -13.17
C PRO A 104 2.58 -9.50 -13.69
N LEU A 105 2.05 -9.44 -14.92
CA LEU A 105 1.31 -10.52 -15.57
C LEU A 105 2.14 -11.26 -16.66
N GLY A 106 3.46 -11.09 -16.65
CA GLY A 106 4.37 -11.80 -17.55
C GLY A 106 4.30 -11.41 -19.03
N LYS A 107 3.19 -10.85 -19.49
CA LYS A 107 2.94 -10.35 -20.85
C LYS A 107 2.41 -8.93 -20.75
N LYS A 108 2.57 -8.11 -21.79
CA LYS A 108 1.81 -6.87 -21.90
C LYS A 108 0.33 -7.21 -21.88
N SER A 109 -0.29 -7.11 -20.71
CA SER A 109 -1.73 -7.23 -20.54
C SER A 109 -2.43 -6.08 -21.26
N LYS A 110 -3.68 -6.30 -21.67
CA LYS A 110 -4.54 -5.22 -22.13
C LYS A 110 -4.55 -4.14 -21.07
N MET A 111 -4.39 -2.90 -21.50
CA MET A 111 -4.19 -1.67 -20.70
C MET A 111 -4.73 -1.75 -19.27
N ALA A 112 -3.85 -1.52 -18.30
CA ALA A 112 -4.26 -1.29 -16.92
C ALA A 112 -5.14 -0.04 -16.83
N VAL A 113 -6.22 -0.13 -16.06
CA VAL A 113 -6.98 1.07 -15.66
C VAL A 113 -6.20 1.75 -14.55
N LYS A 114 -6.04 3.08 -14.65
CA LYS A 114 -5.33 3.87 -13.64
C LYS A 114 -6.32 4.35 -12.59
N GLU A 115 -6.07 3.99 -11.34
CA GLU A 115 -6.81 4.45 -10.17
C GLU A 115 -5.84 5.13 -9.20
N GLY A 116 -5.62 6.43 -9.38
CA GLY A 116 -4.61 7.18 -8.63
C GLY A 116 -3.20 6.63 -8.89
N ALA A 117 -2.54 6.15 -7.83
CA ALA A 117 -1.22 5.52 -7.91
C ALA A 117 -1.27 4.00 -8.16
N TRP A 118 -2.45 3.45 -8.47
CA TRP A 118 -2.65 2.03 -8.74
C TRP A 118 -2.79 1.74 -10.22
N LEU A 119 -2.26 0.60 -10.63
CA LEU A 119 -2.56 -0.04 -11.90
C LEU A 119 -3.52 -1.20 -11.64
N VAL A 120 -4.69 -1.17 -12.27
CA VAL A 120 -5.69 -2.23 -12.15
C VAL A 120 -5.75 -3.02 -13.45
N PHE A 121 -5.37 -4.28 -13.39
CA PHE A 121 -5.42 -5.22 -14.51
C PHE A 121 -6.65 -6.10 -14.35
N LYS A 122 -7.61 -5.97 -15.26
CA LYS A 122 -8.83 -6.79 -15.31
C LYS A 122 -8.58 -8.01 -16.20
N GLU A 123 -8.31 -9.14 -15.59
CA GLU A 123 -8.01 -10.39 -16.26
C GLU A 123 -8.79 -11.54 -15.61
N SER A 124 -8.76 -12.72 -16.23
CA SER A 124 -9.43 -13.90 -15.70
C SER A 124 -8.80 -14.37 -14.39
N LYS A 125 -9.63 -14.88 -13.48
CA LYS A 125 -9.18 -15.55 -12.27
C LYS A 125 -8.19 -16.67 -12.60
N GLY A 126 -7.13 -16.80 -11.80
CA GLY A 126 -6.10 -17.81 -11.94
C GLY A 126 -4.92 -17.43 -12.85
N VAL A 127 -4.96 -16.29 -13.55
CA VAL A 127 -3.81 -15.78 -14.32
C VAL A 127 -2.60 -15.63 -13.39
N PRO A 128 -1.41 -16.14 -13.77
CA PRO A 128 -0.22 -16.03 -12.94
C PRO A 128 0.20 -14.59 -12.73
N ILE A 129 0.54 -14.26 -11.48
CA ILE A 129 1.15 -13.00 -11.07
C ILE A 129 2.63 -13.25 -10.82
N HIS A 130 3.49 -12.35 -11.32
CA HIS A 130 4.94 -12.50 -11.27
C HIS A 130 5.56 -11.33 -10.51
N SER A 131 6.64 -11.62 -9.78
CA SER A 131 7.48 -10.58 -9.18
C SER A 131 8.11 -9.71 -10.27
N ILE A 132 8.00 -8.39 -10.10
CA ILE A 132 8.56 -7.43 -11.06
C ILE A 132 10.10 -7.37 -11.02
N ASN A 133 10.71 -7.77 -9.89
CA ASN A 133 12.15 -7.84 -9.72
C ASN A 133 12.51 -8.85 -8.62
N ALA A 134 13.80 -9.13 -8.45
CA ALA A 134 14.30 -9.86 -7.28
C ALA A 134 14.01 -9.08 -6.01
N GLY A 135 13.72 -9.78 -4.91
CA GLY A 135 13.42 -9.16 -3.62
C GLY A 135 12.97 -10.18 -2.59
N ARG A 136 12.62 -9.67 -1.41
CA ARG A 136 12.14 -10.48 -0.29
C ARG A 136 10.65 -10.25 -0.04
N VAL A 137 9.90 -11.32 0.11
CA VAL A 137 8.49 -11.28 0.48
C VAL A 137 8.35 -10.78 1.92
N VAL A 138 7.58 -9.73 2.11
CA VAL A 138 7.40 -9.08 3.41
C VAL A 138 5.95 -9.10 3.92
N VAL A 139 5.00 -9.34 3.02
CA VAL A 139 3.59 -9.63 3.35
C VAL A 139 3.11 -10.74 2.41
N SER A 140 2.37 -11.71 2.96
CA SER A 140 1.77 -12.83 2.23
C SER A 140 0.50 -13.27 2.94
N GLY A 141 -0.65 -12.69 2.59
CA GLY A 141 -1.93 -13.03 3.22
C GLY A 141 -2.93 -11.89 3.25
N PRO A 142 -4.04 -12.06 3.99
CA PRO A 142 -5.13 -11.09 4.09
C PRO A 142 -4.95 -10.08 5.24
N ASP A 143 -3.73 -9.93 5.78
CA ASP A 143 -3.47 -9.22 7.03
C ASP A 143 -3.71 -7.70 6.98
N ILE A 144 -3.88 -7.13 5.77
CA ILE A 144 -4.12 -5.70 5.59
C ILE A 144 -5.51 -5.49 4.98
N PRO A 145 -6.49 -4.98 5.75
CA PRO A 145 -7.86 -4.79 5.28
C PRO A 145 -7.96 -3.93 4.01
N GLY A 146 -8.87 -4.29 3.10
CA GLY A 146 -9.11 -3.57 1.84
C GLY A 146 -8.19 -3.97 0.69
N TYR A 147 -7.25 -4.89 0.92
CA TYR A 147 -6.37 -5.42 -0.12
C TYR A 147 -6.63 -6.90 -0.44
N GLY A 148 -7.48 -7.56 0.33
CA GLY A 148 -7.71 -9.00 0.24
C GLY A 148 -6.41 -9.78 0.43
N ASN A 149 -6.24 -10.88 -0.29
CA ASN A 149 -4.97 -11.60 -0.29
C ASN A 149 -3.90 -10.76 -0.98
N LEU A 150 -2.95 -10.27 -0.19
CA LEU A 150 -1.90 -9.33 -0.59
C LEU A 150 -0.53 -10.00 -0.56
N VAL A 151 0.24 -9.81 -1.60
CA VAL A 151 1.70 -10.05 -1.58
C VAL A 151 2.40 -8.71 -1.64
N MET A 152 3.37 -8.49 -0.76
CA MET A 152 4.29 -7.35 -0.85
C MET A 152 5.73 -7.86 -0.90
N ILE A 153 6.52 -7.25 -1.78
CA ILE A 153 7.92 -7.62 -1.97
C ILE A 153 8.79 -6.37 -1.83
N SER A 154 9.73 -6.42 -0.88
CA SER A 154 10.78 -5.42 -0.74
C SER A 154 11.90 -5.71 -1.74
N HIS A 155 12.28 -4.71 -2.52
CA HIS A 155 13.34 -4.78 -3.52
C HIS A 155 14.49 -3.86 -3.15
N PRO A 156 15.68 -4.02 -3.74
CA PRO A 156 16.79 -3.10 -3.55
C PRO A 156 16.42 -1.63 -3.83
N ASN A 157 17.16 -0.70 -3.23
CA ASN A 157 17.02 0.76 -3.42
C ASN A 157 15.69 1.35 -2.93
N GLY A 158 15.08 0.74 -1.89
CA GLY A 158 13.85 1.23 -1.23
C GLY A 158 12.58 1.03 -2.06
N TYR A 159 12.61 0.15 -3.06
CA TYR A 159 11.40 -0.19 -3.82
C TYR A 159 10.57 -1.25 -3.08
N LEU A 160 9.25 -1.09 -3.16
CA LEU A 160 8.26 -2.02 -2.60
C LEU A 160 7.14 -2.21 -3.61
N SER A 161 6.90 -3.44 -4.03
CA SER A 161 5.79 -3.80 -4.92
C SER A 161 4.66 -4.46 -4.17
N LEU A 162 3.42 -4.12 -4.53
CA LEU A 162 2.18 -4.59 -3.94
C LEU A 162 1.33 -5.28 -5.00
N TYR A 163 0.81 -6.46 -4.67
CA TYR A 163 -0.03 -7.30 -5.53
C TYR A 163 -1.27 -7.72 -4.75
N ALA A 164 -2.37 -6.98 -4.93
CA ALA A 164 -3.60 -7.14 -4.15
C ALA A 164 -4.69 -7.93 -4.90
N HIS A 165 -5.66 -8.45 -4.13
CA HIS A 165 -6.82 -9.23 -4.56
C HIS A 165 -6.45 -10.58 -5.17
N CYS A 166 -5.35 -11.19 -4.73
CA CYS A 166 -4.92 -12.51 -5.17
C CYS A 166 -5.94 -13.58 -4.81
N ASP A 167 -6.03 -14.66 -5.63
CA ASP A 167 -6.79 -15.86 -5.32
C ASP A 167 -5.95 -16.84 -4.49
N GLN A 168 -4.80 -17.22 -5.02
CA GLN A 168 -3.85 -18.11 -4.37
C GLN A 168 -2.49 -17.44 -4.30
N ILE A 169 -1.92 -17.39 -3.10
CA ILE A 169 -0.54 -16.96 -2.89
C ILE A 169 0.37 -18.20 -2.96
N LEU A 170 1.52 -18.07 -3.60
CA LEU A 170 2.47 -19.15 -3.88
C LEU A 170 3.82 -18.95 -3.16
N VAL A 171 3.96 -17.90 -2.36
CA VAL A 171 5.18 -17.52 -1.66
C VAL A 171 4.89 -17.23 -0.19
N GLU A 172 5.90 -17.37 0.67
CA GLU A 172 5.78 -17.15 2.11
C GLU A 172 6.57 -15.91 2.57
N ILE A 173 6.19 -15.33 3.72
CA ILE A 173 6.93 -14.22 4.32
C ILE A 173 8.37 -14.64 4.61
N GLY A 174 9.33 -13.79 4.20
CA GLY A 174 10.76 -14.02 4.36
C GLY A 174 11.41 -14.76 3.19
N GLU A 175 10.62 -15.25 2.23
CA GLU A 175 11.13 -15.90 1.01
C GLU A 175 11.82 -14.89 0.09
N ASP A 176 12.98 -15.25 -0.44
CA ASP A 176 13.67 -14.49 -1.48
C ASP A 176 13.21 -14.96 -2.87
N VAL A 177 12.69 -14.05 -3.66
CA VAL A 177 12.19 -14.32 -5.01
C VAL A 177 13.08 -13.68 -6.07
N VAL A 178 13.20 -14.35 -7.21
CA VAL A 178 13.89 -13.78 -8.38
C VAL A 178 12.92 -12.99 -9.26
N LYS A 179 13.47 -12.11 -10.10
CA LYS A 179 12.68 -11.39 -11.10
C LYS A 179 11.91 -12.35 -12.01
N GLY A 180 10.61 -12.14 -12.18
CA GLY A 180 9.72 -12.97 -12.99
C GLY A 180 9.26 -14.26 -12.31
N ALA A 181 9.63 -14.51 -11.05
CA ALA A 181 9.10 -15.64 -10.28
C ALA A 181 7.56 -15.54 -10.16
N LYS A 182 6.86 -16.67 -10.27
CA LYS A 182 5.42 -16.74 -10.00
C LYS A 182 5.20 -16.63 -8.49
N ILE A 183 4.46 -15.62 -8.06
CA ILE A 183 4.24 -15.32 -6.64
C ILE A 183 2.80 -15.52 -6.19
N ALA A 184 1.85 -15.44 -7.13
CA ALA A 184 0.43 -15.61 -6.82
C ALA A 184 -0.36 -15.93 -8.11
N ARG A 185 -1.68 -16.12 -7.94
CA ARG A 185 -2.68 -16.15 -9.00
C ARG A 185 -3.67 -15.03 -8.81
N LEU A 186 -4.04 -14.35 -9.90
CA LEU A 186 -5.04 -13.30 -9.94
C LEU A 186 -6.38 -13.80 -9.44
N GLY A 187 -7.04 -13.01 -8.60
CA GLY A 187 -8.32 -13.35 -8.01
C GLY A 187 -9.24 -12.16 -7.82
N ASN A 188 -10.13 -12.31 -6.86
CA ASN A 188 -11.09 -11.28 -6.46
C ASN A 188 -11.31 -11.26 -4.95
N SER A 189 -10.30 -11.65 -4.14
CA SER A 189 -10.41 -11.55 -2.69
C SER A 189 -10.70 -10.09 -2.29
N GLU A 190 -11.75 -9.85 -1.51
CA GLU A 190 -12.26 -8.51 -1.16
C GLU A 190 -12.52 -7.57 -2.35
N ALA A 191 -12.78 -8.11 -3.55
CA ALA A 191 -13.05 -7.33 -4.74
C ALA A 191 -14.31 -7.83 -5.48
N ALA A 192 -15.02 -6.92 -6.15
CA ALA A 192 -16.27 -7.25 -6.84
C ALA A 192 -16.09 -8.14 -8.08
N TYR A 193 -14.90 -8.12 -8.69
CA TYR A 193 -14.57 -8.88 -9.90
C TYR A 193 -13.09 -9.25 -9.90
N PRO A 194 -12.68 -10.28 -10.69
CA PRO A 194 -11.28 -10.65 -10.77
C PRO A 194 -10.41 -9.52 -11.31
N MET A 195 -9.36 -9.18 -10.55
CA MET A 195 -8.38 -8.16 -10.92
C MET A 195 -7.06 -8.36 -10.17
N LEU A 196 -6.01 -7.81 -10.73
CA LEU A 196 -4.80 -7.48 -9.99
C LEU A 196 -4.76 -5.98 -9.77
N LYS A 197 -4.72 -5.54 -8.51
CA LYS A 197 -4.45 -4.17 -8.14
C LYS A 197 -2.98 -4.06 -7.74
N PHE A 198 -2.21 -3.38 -8.59
CA PHE A 198 -0.75 -3.32 -8.48
C PHE A 198 -0.28 -1.90 -8.14
N GLN A 199 0.68 -1.80 -7.24
CA GLN A 199 1.36 -0.54 -6.91
C GLN A 199 2.86 -0.77 -6.75
N LEU A 200 3.67 0.19 -7.19
CA LEU A 200 5.09 0.26 -6.87
C LEU A 200 5.33 1.52 -6.04
N ARG A 201 6.07 1.36 -4.96
CA ARG A 201 6.46 2.45 -4.06
C ARG A 201 7.98 2.59 -4.05
N ARG A 202 8.47 3.79 -3.73
CA ARG A 202 9.89 4.02 -3.44
C ARG A 202 10.01 4.87 -2.18
N ASN A 203 10.76 4.39 -1.20
CA ASN A 203 10.95 5.04 0.11
C ASN A 203 9.58 5.43 0.74
N GLY A 204 8.63 4.48 0.75
CA GLY A 204 7.29 4.68 1.28
C GLY A 204 6.31 5.43 0.38
N ILE A 205 6.76 6.14 -0.65
CA ILE A 205 5.92 6.99 -1.51
C ILE A 205 5.48 6.22 -2.76
N PRO A 206 4.16 6.15 -3.05
CA PRO A 206 3.68 5.53 -4.28
C PRO A 206 4.21 6.24 -5.53
N LEU A 207 4.71 5.47 -6.49
CA LEU A 207 5.05 5.99 -7.80
C LEU A 207 3.76 6.23 -8.62
N SER A 208 3.75 7.30 -9.42
CA SER A 208 2.60 7.58 -10.26
C SER A 208 2.38 6.46 -11.29
N SER A 209 1.13 6.14 -11.59
CA SER A 209 0.78 5.13 -12.60
C SER A 209 1.36 5.49 -13.99
N LYS A 210 1.49 6.78 -14.31
CA LYS A 210 2.14 7.25 -15.54
C LYS A 210 3.63 6.91 -15.58
N SER A 211 4.32 7.00 -14.44
CA SER A 211 5.73 6.62 -14.35
C SER A 211 5.91 5.11 -14.54
N LEU A 212 4.97 4.30 -14.02
CA LEU A 212 5.05 2.84 -14.13
C LEU A 212 4.94 2.32 -15.57
N GLU A 213 4.23 3.01 -16.46
CA GLU A 213 4.16 2.64 -17.89
C GLU A 213 5.50 2.73 -18.61
N LEU A 214 6.45 3.50 -18.08
CA LEU A 214 7.81 3.60 -18.64
C LEU A 214 8.67 2.40 -18.26
N PHE A 215 8.23 1.60 -17.28
CA PHE A 215 9.00 0.48 -16.73
C PHE A 215 8.60 -0.89 -17.31
N PHE A 216 7.43 -0.98 -18.00
CA PHE A 216 6.88 -2.23 -18.54
C PHE A 216 6.80 -2.29 -20.06
#